data_2adad9caa0d74c424a84b785f261b4f7
#
_entry.id   2adad9caa0d74c424a84b785f261b4f7
#
_cell.length_a   1.000
_cell.length_b   1.000
_cell.length_c   1.000
_cell.angle_alpha   90.00
_cell.angle_beta   90.00
_cell.angle_gamma   90.00
#
_symmetry.space_group_name_H-M   'P 1'
#
loop_
_entity.id
_entity.type
_entity.pdbx_description
1 polymer ?
#
loop_
_entity_poly.entity_id
_entity_poly.type
_entity_poly.pdbx_seq_one_letter_code
_entity_poly.pdbx_strand_id
1 'polypeptide(L)'
;IRKGPNKSSFMGFLQAMFDGVKLLKKEQESSLKSSEISFLLVPGIAFGVMYLEWFVLPYFFDFFTFEFCIMFFLCLVGFAVYATLVSGIVSKSKYSMLGAIRASGQSVSYEIAFSLYLLVVIMYFNMFYFYSYFYLGLLWIYLPFLMMILAELGRAPFDFAEGESELVSG
;
A
#
# COMPACT_ATOMS: atom_id res chain seq x y z
N ILE A 1 24.91 0.38 5.56
CA ILE A 1 24.82 -0.84 4.73
C ILE A 1 23.55 -1.59 5.16
N ARG A 2 22.48 -1.48 4.40
CA ARG A 2 21.19 -2.10 4.70
C ARG A 2 21.18 -3.57 4.26
N LYS A 3 21.92 -4.42 4.97
CA LYS A 3 21.89 -5.86 4.76
C LYS A 3 21.16 -6.51 5.93
N GLY A 4 20.19 -7.38 5.62
CA GLY A 4 19.52 -8.21 6.62
C GLY A 4 20.42 -9.33 7.15
N PRO A 5 19.96 -10.08 8.18
CA PRO A 5 20.70 -11.23 8.73
C PRO A 5 20.85 -12.35 7.68
N ASN A 6 22.06 -12.87 7.54
CA ASN A 6 22.41 -13.90 6.55
C ASN A 6 22.41 -15.32 7.12
N LYS A 7 22.01 -15.51 8.39
CA LYS A 7 22.17 -16.78 9.11
C LYS A 7 21.08 -17.81 8.84
N SER A 8 19.89 -17.38 8.39
CA SER A 8 18.77 -18.29 8.13
C SER A 8 18.80 -18.75 6.67
N SER A 9 18.75 -20.06 6.46
CA SER A 9 18.81 -20.72 5.15
C SER A 9 20.02 -20.24 4.30
N PHE A 10 19.96 -20.37 2.98
CA PHE A 10 21.04 -19.94 2.12
C PHE A 10 21.04 -18.40 1.98
N MET A 11 22.04 -17.73 2.56
CA MET A 11 22.23 -16.25 2.52
C MET A 11 21.04 -15.40 3.01
N GLY A 12 20.16 -15.93 3.86
CA GLY A 12 18.99 -15.19 4.34
C GLY A 12 17.85 -15.05 3.33
N PHE A 13 17.82 -15.86 2.29
CA PHE A 13 16.81 -15.79 1.24
C PHE A 13 15.37 -16.01 1.74
N LEU A 14 15.21 -16.91 2.72
CA LEU A 14 13.91 -17.22 3.34
C LEU A 14 13.63 -16.41 4.62
N GLN A 15 14.44 -15.44 4.96
CA GLN A 15 14.30 -14.66 6.21
C GLN A 15 12.94 -13.99 6.32
N ALA A 16 12.43 -13.37 5.24
CA ALA A 16 11.14 -12.71 5.23
C ALA A 16 9.97 -13.67 5.53
N MET A 17 10.02 -14.90 5.01
CA MET A 17 9.02 -15.95 5.30
C MET A 17 9.05 -16.38 6.76
N PHE A 18 10.24 -16.59 7.32
CA PHE A 18 10.40 -16.98 8.73
C PHE A 18 9.91 -15.88 9.68
N ASP A 19 10.17 -14.63 9.35
CA ASP A 19 9.67 -13.49 10.12
C ASP A 19 8.13 -13.40 10.06
N GLY A 20 7.52 -13.62 8.90
CA GLY A 20 6.07 -13.69 8.75
C GLY A 20 5.44 -14.80 9.57
N VAL A 21 6.00 -16.02 9.54
CA VAL A 21 5.52 -17.16 10.35
C VAL A 21 5.70 -16.89 11.85
N LYS A 22 6.80 -16.25 12.24
CA LYS A 22 7.03 -15.84 13.63
C LYS A 22 5.98 -14.86 14.13
N LEU A 23 5.61 -13.87 13.31
CA LEU A 23 4.56 -12.90 13.66
C LEU A 23 3.18 -13.55 13.81
N LEU A 24 2.84 -14.51 12.95
CA LEU A 24 1.58 -15.27 13.08
C LEU A 24 1.51 -16.10 14.38
N LYS A 25 2.65 -16.51 14.94
CA LYS A 25 2.72 -17.30 16.18
C LYS A 25 2.72 -16.45 17.46
N LYS A 26 2.98 -15.14 17.33
CA LYS A 26 2.95 -14.24 18.49
C LYS A 26 1.52 -13.94 18.94
N GLU A 27 1.36 -13.69 20.24
CA GLU A 27 0.09 -13.25 20.81
C GLU A 27 -0.25 -11.83 20.33
N GLN A 28 -1.53 -11.58 20.14
CA GLN A 28 -2.02 -10.26 19.76
C GLN A 28 -2.10 -9.38 21.02
N GLU A 29 -1.43 -8.24 20.97
CA GLU A 29 -1.51 -7.23 22.02
C GLU A 29 -2.38 -6.07 21.56
N SER A 30 -3.26 -5.61 22.45
CA SER A 30 -4.04 -4.37 22.26
C SER A 30 -3.48 -3.28 23.15
N SER A 31 -3.48 -2.02 22.68
CA SER A 31 -3.05 -0.90 23.50
C SER A 31 -4.08 -0.60 24.59
N LEU A 32 -3.63 -0.35 25.82
CA LEU A 32 -4.49 -0.12 27.02
C LEU A 32 -5.52 1.01 26.85
N LYS A 33 -5.27 1.96 25.96
CA LYS A 33 -6.15 3.12 25.72
C LYS A 33 -7.05 2.95 24.50
N SER A 34 -6.80 1.95 23.62
CA SER A 34 -7.60 1.72 22.43
C SER A 34 -8.88 0.98 22.77
N SER A 35 -9.90 1.12 21.91
CA SER A 35 -11.04 0.20 21.90
C SER A 35 -10.62 -1.09 21.20
N GLU A 36 -10.63 -2.22 21.87
CA GLU A 36 -10.17 -3.50 21.35
C GLU A 36 -10.85 -3.88 20.02
N ILE A 37 -12.17 -3.71 19.96
CA ILE A 37 -12.96 -4.04 18.77
C ILE A 37 -12.53 -3.20 17.57
N SER A 38 -12.39 -1.88 17.76
CA SER A 38 -11.99 -1.00 16.66
C SER A 38 -10.55 -1.26 16.21
N PHE A 39 -9.65 -1.57 17.16
CA PHE A 39 -8.25 -1.88 16.86
C PHE A 39 -8.09 -3.16 16.04
N LEU A 40 -8.94 -4.15 16.28
CA LEU A 40 -8.96 -5.41 15.52
C LEU A 40 -9.66 -5.25 14.15
N LEU A 41 -10.69 -4.41 14.09
CA LEU A 41 -11.51 -4.26 12.89
C LEU A 41 -10.78 -3.50 11.77
N VAL A 42 -9.95 -2.52 12.11
CA VAL A 42 -9.24 -1.67 11.11
C VAL A 42 -8.30 -2.48 10.19
N PRO A 43 -7.41 -3.35 10.69
CA PRO A 43 -6.60 -4.21 9.82
C PRO A 43 -7.45 -5.17 8.97
N GLY A 44 -8.60 -5.62 9.52
CA GLY A 44 -9.55 -6.46 8.78
C GLY A 44 -10.16 -5.75 7.57
N ILE A 45 -10.54 -4.49 7.72
CA ILE A 45 -11.03 -3.66 6.61
C ILE A 45 -9.92 -3.43 5.59
N ALA A 46 -8.71 -3.09 6.04
CA ALA A 46 -7.55 -2.91 5.15
C ALA A 46 -7.29 -4.17 4.31
N PHE A 47 -7.29 -5.34 4.95
CA PHE A 47 -7.16 -6.62 4.26
C PHE A 47 -8.28 -6.86 3.25
N GLY A 48 -9.52 -6.53 3.61
CA GLY A 48 -10.67 -6.65 2.72
C GLY A 48 -10.55 -5.78 1.47
N VAL A 49 -10.08 -4.53 1.61
CA VAL A 49 -9.84 -3.62 0.47
C VAL A 49 -8.76 -4.18 -0.44
N MET A 50 -7.61 -4.59 0.12
CA MET A 50 -6.52 -5.21 -0.64
C MET A 50 -6.96 -6.49 -1.37
N TYR A 51 -7.85 -7.28 -0.75
CA TYR A 51 -8.41 -8.46 -1.38
C TYR A 51 -9.30 -8.12 -2.58
N LEU A 52 -10.08 -7.03 -2.49
CA LEU A 52 -10.90 -6.55 -3.60
C LEU A 52 -10.07 -6.03 -4.77
N GLU A 53 -8.88 -5.50 -4.55
CA GLU A 53 -7.96 -5.07 -5.61
C GLU A 53 -7.53 -6.22 -6.53
N TRP A 54 -7.51 -7.46 -6.02
CA TRP A 54 -7.21 -8.64 -6.84
C TRP A 54 -8.25 -8.90 -7.94
N PHE A 55 -9.50 -8.46 -7.76
CA PHE A 55 -10.53 -8.58 -8.79
C PHE A 55 -10.32 -7.66 -9.99
N VAL A 56 -9.41 -6.69 -9.88
CA VAL A 56 -9.07 -5.77 -10.96
C VAL A 56 -8.16 -6.43 -12.00
N LEU A 57 -7.45 -7.51 -11.64
CA LEU A 57 -6.55 -8.20 -12.54
C LEU A 57 -7.31 -8.85 -13.70
N PRO A 58 -6.75 -8.84 -14.92
CA PRO A 58 -7.34 -9.53 -16.06
C PRO A 58 -7.26 -11.04 -15.84
N TYR A 59 -8.41 -11.67 -15.66
CA TYR A 59 -8.52 -13.13 -15.57
C TYR A 59 -8.79 -13.73 -16.96
N PHE A 60 -8.41 -15.00 -17.15
CA PHE A 60 -8.64 -15.72 -18.41
C PHE A 60 -10.13 -15.94 -18.73
N PHE A 61 -11.00 -15.81 -17.74
CA PHE A 61 -12.45 -15.96 -17.90
C PHE A 61 -13.14 -14.61 -17.73
N ASP A 62 -13.95 -14.21 -18.70
CA ASP A 62 -14.67 -12.93 -18.71
C ASP A 62 -15.65 -12.75 -17.55
N PHE A 63 -15.97 -13.83 -16.83
CA PHE A 63 -16.90 -13.80 -15.69
C PHE A 63 -16.45 -12.89 -14.52
N PHE A 64 -15.14 -12.66 -14.37
CA PHE A 64 -14.57 -11.83 -13.32
C PHE A 64 -13.98 -10.51 -13.81
N THR A 65 -14.14 -10.19 -15.10
CA THR A 65 -13.62 -8.94 -15.67
C THR A 65 -14.66 -7.84 -15.61
N PHE A 66 -14.26 -6.67 -15.09
CA PHE A 66 -15.09 -5.47 -15.07
C PHE A 66 -14.72 -4.59 -16.27
N GLU A 67 -15.73 -4.03 -16.96
CA GLU A 67 -15.50 -3.10 -18.07
C GLU A 67 -14.70 -1.85 -17.66
N PHE A 68 -14.85 -1.41 -16.41
CA PHE A 68 -14.18 -0.23 -15.85
C PHE A 68 -13.20 -0.60 -14.74
N CYS A 69 -12.39 -1.65 -14.92
CA CYS A 69 -11.50 -2.16 -13.87
C CYS A 69 -10.49 -1.10 -13.37
N ILE A 70 -9.99 -0.22 -14.22
CA ILE A 70 -9.03 0.82 -13.81
C ILE A 70 -9.71 1.86 -12.90
N MET A 71 -10.95 2.26 -13.21
CA MET A 71 -11.70 3.18 -12.34
C MET A 71 -12.01 2.56 -10.98
N PHE A 72 -12.38 1.29 -10.96
CA PHE A 72 -12.60 0.55 -9.73
C PHE A 72 -11.32 0.45 -8.89
N PHE A 73 -10.18 0.18 -9.53
CA PHE A 73 -8.88 0.17 -8.88
C PHE A 73 -8.55 1.51 -8.21
N LEU A 74 -8.72 2.63 -8.91
CA LEU A 74 -8.49 3.96 -8.36
C LEU A 74 -9.36 4.26 -7.14
N CYS A 75 -10.63 3.83 -7.18
CA CYS A 75 -11.52 3.96 -6.02
C CYS A 75 -11.02 3.16 -4.81
N LEU A 76 -10.51 1.93 -5.02
CA LEU A 76 -10.01 1.09 -3.94
C LEU A 76 -8.72 1.63 -3.32
N VAL A 77 -7.79 2.13 -4.14
CA VAL A 77 -6.55 2.76 -3.67
C VAL A 77 -6.87 3.95 -2.77
N GLY A 78 -7.82 4.82 -3.18
CA GLY A 78 -8.29 5.91 -2.33
C GLY A 78 -8.92 5.45 -1.01
N PHE A 79 -9.58 4.31 -1.03
CA PHE A 79 -10.17 3.76 0.19
C PHE A 79 -9.13 3.20 1.16
N ALA A 80 -8.00 2.71 0.65
CA ALA A 80 -6.91 2.15 1.48
C ALA A 80 -6.30 3.19 2.43
N VAL A 81 -6.32 4.48 2.07
CA VAL A 81 -5.81 5.58 2.91
C VAL A 81 -6.55 5.68 4.24
N TYR A 82 -7.85 5.40 4.26
CA TYR A 82 -8.64 5.46 5.49
C TYR A 82 -8.20 4.44 6.53
N ALA A 83 -7.69 3.29 6.11
CA ALA A 83 -7.21 2.27 7.04
C ALA A 83 -6.01 2.79 7.87
N THR A 84 -5.06 3.48 7.25
CA THR A 84 -3.91 4.05 7.94
C THR A 84 -4.31 5.19 8.89
N LEU A 85 -5.22 6.06 8.44
CA LEU A 85 -5.71 7.17 9.24
C LEU A 85 -6.49 6.70 10.47
N VAL A 86 -7.42 5.77 10.29
CA VAL A 86 -8.26 5.25 11.38
C VAL A 86 -7.42 4.45 12.38
N SER A 87 -6.41 3.68 11.93
CA SER A 87 -5.50 2.97 12.84
C SER A 87 -4.77 3.92 13.79
N GLY A 88 -4.32 5.07 13.29
CA GLY A 88 -3.69 6.09 14.11
C GLY A 88 -4.63 6.74 15.13
N ILE A 89 -5.88 6.99 14.76
CA ILE A 89 -6.90 7.56 15.67
C ILE A 89 -7.27 6.55 16.77
N VAL A 90 -7.45 5.29 16.39
CA VAL A 90 -7.87 4.22 17.33
C VAL A 90 -6.82 3.92 18.37
N SER A 91 -5.53 4.04 18.04
CA SER A 91 -4.43 3.81 19.00
C SER A 91 -4.37 4.83 20.13
N LYS A 92 -5.04 5.98 20.01
CA LYS A 92 -5.12 7.07 21.01
C LYS A 92 -3.76 7.56 21.54
N SER A 93 -2.69 7.33 20.79
CA SER A 93 -1.38 7.90 21.10
C SER A 93 -1.12 9.14 20.26
N LYS A 94 -0.48 10.17 20.84
CA LYS A 94 -0.19 11.44 20.13
C LYS A 94 0.76 11.22 18.94
N TYR A 95 1.77 10.39 19.13
CA TYR A 95 2.76 10.08 18.09
C TYR A 95 2.18 9.26 16.96
N SER A 96 1.37 8.25 17.27
CA SER A 96 0.69 7.45 16.26
C SER A 96 -0.29 8.29 15.43
N MET A 97 -1.03 9.20 16.06
CA MET A 97 -1.93 10.10 15.34
C MET A 97 -1.17 11.04 14.40
N LEU A 98 -0.03 11.56 14.84
CA LEU A 98 0.81 12.45 14.03
C LEU A 98 1.42 11.68 12.85
N GLY A 99 1.91 10.46 13.05
CA GLY A 99 2.40 9.57 12.00
C GLY A 99 1.30 9.22 10.98
N ALA A 100 0.10 8.89 11.45
CA ALA A 100 -1.04 8.58 10.59
C ALA A 100 -1.48 9.77 9.72
N ILE A 101 -1.51 11.00 10.27
CA ILE A 101 -1.84 12.21 9.50
C ILE A 101 -0.79 12.47 8.43
N ARG A 102 0.49 12.30 8.74
CA ARG A 102 1.57 12.48 7.74
C ARG A 102 1.50 11.43 6.64
N ALA A 103 1.36 10.16 7.01
CA ALA A 103 1.24 9.06 6.06
C ALA A 103 0.02 9.23 5.15
N SER A 104 -1.15 9.53 5.72
CA SER A 104 -2.36 9.75 4.94
C SER A 104 -2.28 10.99 4.03
N GLY A 105 -1.67 12.09 4.50
CA GLY A 105 -1.45 13.28 3.68
C GLY A 105 -0.52 13.01 2.49
N GLN A 106 0.50 12.18 2.68
CA GLN A 106 1.37 11.72 1.60
C GLN A 106 0.59 10.85 0.60
N SER A 107 -0.11 9.81 1.07
CA SER A 107 -0.87 8.91 0.20
C SER A 107 -1.88 9.67 -0.65
N VAL A 108 -2.70 10.54 -0.06
CA VAL A 108 -3.68 11.35 -0.82
C VAL A 108 -3.02 12.21 -1.89
N SER A 109 -1.89 12.85 -1.56
CA SER A 109 -1.18 13.70 -2.52
C SER A 109 -0.64 12.93 -3.71
N TYR A 110 -0.05 11.75 -3.47
CA TYR A 110 0.50 10.92 -4.53
C TYR A 110 -0.57 10.14 -5.30
N GLU A 111 -1.68 9.79 -4.68
CA GLU A 111 -2.84 9.19 -5.33
C GLU A 111 -3.42 10.10 -6.42
N ILE A 112 -3.53 11.41 -6.16
CA ILE A 112 -3.97 12.37 -7.17
C ILE A 112 -3.02 12.39 -8.37
N ALA A 113 -1.71 12.43 -8.15
CA ALA A 113 -0.72 12.38 -9.21
C ALA A 113 -0.79 11.05 -9.98
N PHE A 114 -0.88 9.94 -9.28
CA PHE A 114 -0.98 8.59 -9.84
C PHE A 114 -2.24 8.43 -10.71
N SER A 115 -3.39 8.89 -10.23
CA SER A 115 -4.64 8.84 -10.99
C SER A 115 -4.57 9.66 -12.27
N LEU A 116 -3.98 10.86 -12.23
CA LEU A 116 -3.79 11.69 -13.42
C LEU A 116 -2.88 11.01 -14.46
N TYR A 117 -1.80 10.37 -14.01
CA TYR A 117 -0.92 9.62 -14.92
C TYR A 117 -1.62 8.42 -15.55
N LEU A 118 -2.39 7.66 -14.80
CA LEU A 118 -3.19 6.57 -15.35
C LEU A 118 -4.23 7.08 -16.35
N LEU A 119 -4.89 8.20 -16.07
CA LEU A 119 -5.83 8.81 -17.00
C LEU A 119 -5.17 9.22 -18.32
N VAL A 120 -3.94 9.75 -18.29
CA VAL A 120 -3.18 10.05 -19.52
C VAL A 120 -2.96 8.78 -20.34
N VAL A 121 -2.60 7.67 -19.71
CA VAL A 121 -2.41 6.38 -20.39
C VAL A 121 -3.72 5.86 -20.97
N ILE A 122 -4.81 5.95 -20.20
CA ILE A 122 -6.17 5.55 -20.64
C ILE A 122 -6.61 6.35 -21.85
N MET A 123 -6.44 7.67 -21.82
CA MET A 123 -6.81 8.54 -22.93
C MET A 123 -5.98 8.25 -24.18
N TYR A 124 -4.73 7.88 -24.01
CA TYR A 124 -3.86 7.51 -25.13
C TYR A 124 -4.30 6.22 -25.82
N PHE A 125 -4.70 5.21 -25.05
CA PHE A 125 -5.12 3.90 -25.57
C PHE A 125 -6.62 3.79 -25.84
N ASN A 126 -7.44 4.74 -25.36
CA ASN A 126 -8.91 4.70 -25.37
C ASN A 126 -9.49 3.41 -24.77
N MET A 127 -8.84 2.86 -23.72
CA MET A 127 -9.24 1.62 -23.07
C MET A 127 -9.27 1.76 -21.56
N PHE A 128 -10.32 1.24 -20.92
CA PHE A 128 -10.49 1.26 -19.47
C PHE A 128 -10.09 -0.06 -18.78
N TYR A 129 -9.55 -1.05 -19.53
CA TYR A 129 -9.06 -2.31 -18.97
C TYR A 129 -7.54 -2.41 -19.08
N PHE A 130 -6.96 -3.22 -18.22
CA PHE A 130 -5.55 -3.57 -18.30
C PHE A 130 -5.31 -4.49 -19.50
N TYR A 131 -4.79 -3.92 -20.57
CA TYR A 131 -4.36 -4.66 -21.75
C TYR A 131 -2.86 -4.45 -21.99
N SER A 132 -2.19 -5.51 -22.42
CA SER A 132 -0.74 -5.48 -22.64
C SER A 132 -0.39 -4.93 -24.02
N TYR A 133 -0.28 -3.61 -24.13
CA TYR A 133 0.33 -2.97 -25.29
C TYR A 133 1.71 -2.44 -24.96
N PHE A 134 2.68 -2.80 -25.78
CA PHE A 134 4.02 -2.24 -25.69
C PHE A 134 4.15 -1.03 -26.62
N TYR A 135 4.35 0.16 -26.05
CA TYR A 135 4.56 1.37 -26.81
C TYR A 135 5.79 2.12 -26.30
N LEU A 136 6.78 2.31 -27.18
CA LEU A 136 8.09 2.88 -26.83
C LEU A 136 7.98 4.33 -26.33
N GLY A 137 7.00 5.10 -26.80
CA GLY A 137 6.75 6.48 -26.39
C GLY A 137 6.42 6.64 -24.90
N LEU A 138 5.88 5.61 -24.24
CA LEU A 138 5.56 5.63 -22.82
C LEU A 138 6.79 5.49 -21.90
N LEU A 139 7.96 5.18 -22.44
CA LEU A 139 9.20 5.09 -21.65
C LEU A 139 9.53 6.39 -20.92
N TRP A 140 9.19 7.54 -21.49
CA TRP A 140 9.40 8.84 -20.86
C TRP A 140 8.53 9.04 -19.60
N ILE A 141 7.37 8.41 -19.56
CA ILE A 141 6.42 8.48 -18.44
C ILE A 141 6.83 7.49 -17.34
N TYR A 142 7.64 6.49 -17.65
CA TYR A 142 8.01 5.41 -16.73
C TYR A 142 8.75 5.92 -15.48
N LEU A 143 9.66 6.86 -15.61
CA LEU A 143 10.49 7.33 -14.49
C LEU A 143 9.67 8.09 -13.44
N PRO A 144 8.83 9.09 -13.79
CA PRO A 144 7.93 9.71 -12.81
C PRO A 144 6.92 8.71 -12.22
N PHE A 145 6.41 7.77 -13.02
CA PHE A 145 5.50 6.73 -12.57
C PHE A 145 6.14 5.82 -11.51
N LEU A 146 7.39 5.45 -11.69
CA LEU A 146 8.15 4.67 -10.71
C LEU A 146 8.30 5.42 -9.38
N MET A 147 8.53 6.73 -9.41
CA MET A 147 8.58 7.55 -8.19
C MET A 147 7.24 7.58 -7.45
N MET A 148 6.14 7.63 -8.17
CA MET A 148 4.79 7.58 -7.57
C MET A 148 4.50 6.21 -6.95
N ILE A 149 4.89 5.12 -7.60
CA ILE A 149 4.78 3.77 -7.03
C ILE A 149 5.58 3.65 -5.73
N LEU A 150 6.81 4.19 -5.68
CA LEU A 150 7.61 4.17 -4.45
C LEU A 150 6.96 4.98 -3.32
N ALA A 151 6.31 6.09 -3.65
CA ALA A 151 5.59 6.89 -2.67
C ALA A 151 4.35 6.18 -2.13
N GLU A 152 3.60 5.49 -2.99
CA GLU A 152 2.43 4.71 -2.60
C GLU A 152 2.81 3.51 -1.74
N LEU A 153 3.91 2.84 -2.07
CA LEU A 153 4.43 1.73 -1.27
C LEU A 153 5.08 2.16 0.05
N GLY A 154 5.17 3.45 0.35
CA GLY A 154 5.83 3.95 1.55
C GLY A 154 7.29 3.55 1.66
N ARG A 155 8.00 3.40 0.55
CA ARG A 155 9.42 3.04 0.52
C ARG A 155 10.32 4.27 0.56
N ALA A 156 11.51 4.12 1.13
CA ALA A 156 12.48 5.19 1.13
C ALA A 156 12.75 5.72 -0.29
N PRO A 157 12.69 7.05 -0.54
CA PRO A 157 12.75 8.17 0.39
C PRO A 157 11.41 8.65 0.97
N PHE A 158 10.30 7.98 0.68
CA PHE A 158 8.92 8.38 1.07
C PHE A 158 8.40 7.65 2.32
N ASP A 159 9.29 7.18 3.18
CA ASP A 159 8.97 6.44 4.40
C ASP A 159 8.73 7.37 5.59
N PHE A 160 7.62 8.13 5.56
CA PHE A 160 7.29 9.07 6.64
C PHE A 160 6.66 8.40 7.86
N ALA A 161 6.08 7.22 7.70
CA ALA A 161 5.45 6.50 8.80
C ALA A 161 6.47 5.79 9.70
N GLU A 162 7.51 5.18 9.10
CA GLU A 162 8.56 4.47 9.84
C GLU A 162 9.70 5.39 10.29
N GLY A 163 10.04 6.42 9.51
CA GLY A 163 11.13 7.34 9.83
C GLY A 163 10.92 8.10 11.15
N GLU A 164 9.68 8.29 11.57
CA GLU A 164 9.35 8.94 12.84
C GLU A 164 9.55 8.00 14.04
N SER A 165 9.31 6.70 13.88
CA SER A 165 9.59 5.70 14.91
C SER A 165 11.10 5.55 15.17
N GLU A 166 11.94 5.69 14.16
CA GLU A 166 13.40 5.68 14.29
C GLU A 166 13.92 6.91 15.03
N LEU A 167 13.29 8.09 14.87
CA LEU A 167 13.65 9.32 15.57
C LEU A 167 13.28 9.31 17.06
N VAL A 168 12.23 8.60 17.43
CA VAL A 168 11.73 8.52 18.82
C VAL A 168 12.39 7.37 19.59
N SER A 169 12.87 6.35 18.91
CA SER A 169 13.55 5.20 19.53
C SER A 169 15.08 5.34 19.62
N GLY A 170 15.67 6.37 19.04
CA GLY A 170 17.07 6.77 19.18
C GLY A 170 17.21 7.92 20.16
#